data_00a7d72ee1353aa079786a1fe85bc7a9
#
_entry.id   00a7d72ee1353aa079786a1fe85bc7a9
#
_cell.length_a   1.000
_cell.length_b   1.000
_cell.length_c   1.000
_cell.angle_alpha   90.00
_cell.angle_beta   90.00
_cell.angle_gamma   90.00
#
_symmetry.space_group_name_H-M   'P 1'
#
loop_
_entity.id
_entity.type
_entity.pdbx_description
1 polymer ?
#
loop_
_entity_poly.entity_id
_entity_poly.type
_entity_poly.pdbx_seq_one_letter_code
_entity_poly.pdbx_strand_id
1 'polypeptide(L)'
;MNRHLVGVIPIVTEPMDYNMDWHDCLMPISPGYTALEHAVYECAMAGCHTIWIAASEDVSPLARKRIGDFVQDPVFLGRKGKYPSKDRRAVPVFYIPLKERESLVSWAILETCQKVTEISSDISKWLRPEKFYISFPQGVYDVKILRQHRQAIINEDNLLLSSQGLTVRDGEYLGFTL
;
A
#
# COMPACT_ATOMS: atom_id res chain seq x y z
N MET A 1 11.74 0.79 19.71
CA MET A 1 11.32 2.02 19.02
C MET A 1 10.51 1.57 17.82
N ASN A 2 9.23 1.95 17.66
CA ASN A 2 8.49 1.52 16.48
C ASN A 2 8.95 2.37 15.30
N ARG A 3 9.54 1.72 14.29
CA ARG A 3 9.93 2.38 13.03
C ARG A 3 8.70 2.95 12.33
N HIS A 4 8.84 4.11 11.69
CA HIS A 4 7.78 4.71 10.88
C HIS A 4 7.70 3.97 9.55
N LEU A 5 6.76 3.01 9.44
CA LEU A 5 6.50 2.23 8.25
C LEU A 5 5.50 2.95 7.35
N VAL A 6 5.86 3.13 6.09
CA VAL A 6 5.03 3.79 5.06
C VAL A 6 4.64 2.77 3.99
N GLY A 7 3.36 2.66 3.69
CA GLY A 7 2.85 1.85 2.59
C GLY A 7 2.94 2.61 1.27
N VAL A 8 3.41 1.96 0.22
CA VAL A 8 3.44 2.49 -1.16
C VAL A 8 2.73 1.52 -2.08
N ILE A 9 1.78 2.04 -2.85
CA ILE A 9 1.02 1.27 -3.84
C ILE A 9 1.25 1.91 -5.21
N PRO A 10 2.17 1.36 -6.02
CA PRO A 10 2.40 1.84 -7.38
C PRO A 10 1.30 1.31 -8.30
N ILE A 11 0.53 2.21 -8.90
CA ILE A 11 -0.42 1.89 -9.96
C ILE A 11 0.25 2.26 -11.26
N VAL A 12 0.99 1.33 -11.82
CA VAL A 12 1.69 1.50 -13.09
C VAL A 12 0.92 0.84 -14.20
N THR A 13 0.78 1.55 -15.29
CA THR A 13 0.06 1.15 -16.48
C THR A 13 0.89 0.24 -17.40
N GLU A 14 1.38 -0.90 -16.93
CA GLU A 14 1.47 -2.01 -17.86
C GLU A 14 0.14 -2.75 -17.75
N PRO A 15 -0.79 -2.55 -18.70
CA PRO A 15 -2.07 -3.22 -18.62
C PRO A 15 -1.80 -4.72 -18.75
N MET A 16 -2.10 -5.45 -17.69
CA MET A 16 -2.48 -6.83 -17.90
C MET A 16 -3.75 -6.71 -18.76
N ASP A 17 -3.64 -7.04 -20.02
CA ASP A 17 -4.75 -6.88 -20.96
C ASP A 17 -5.89 -7.86 -20.61
N TYR A 18 -6.71 -7.47 -19.66
CA TYR A 18 -7.97 -8.15 -19.34
C TYR A 18 -9.08 -7.76 -20.31
N ASN A 19 -8.75 -6.99 -21.36
CA ASN A 19 -9.72 -6.47 -22.31
C ASN A 19 -10.89 -5.74 -21.63
N MET A 20 -10.57 -4.93 -20.61
CA MET A 20 -11.54 -4.14 -19.86
C MET A 20 -11.36 -2.65 -20.16
N ASP A 21 -12.48 -1.92 -20.15
CA ASP A 21 -12.50 -0.47 -20.41
C ASP A 21 -11.98 0.39 -19.25
N TRP A 22 -11.59 -0.22 -18.12
CA TRP A 22 -11.07 0.46 -16.94
C TRP A 22 -9.75 -0.14 -16.48
N HIS A 23 -9.03 0.63 -15.67
CA HIS A 23 -7.72 0.25 -15.16
C HIS A 23 -7.81 -0.98 -14.24
N ASP A 24 -6.86 -1.90 -14.36
CA ASP A 24 -6.80 -3.20 -13.66
C ASP A 24 -6.90 -3.08 -12.13
N CYS A 25 -6.32 -2.02 -11.54
CA CYS A 25 -6.39 -1.78 -10.11
C CYS A 25 -7.82 -1.62 -9.58
N LEU A 26 -8.77 -1.24 -10.45
CA LEU A 26 -10.19 -1.11 -10.13
C LEU A 26 -10.98 -2.39 -10.39
N MET A 27 -10.33 -3.48 -10.81
CA MET A 27 -10.96 -4.76 -11.02
C MET A 27 -11.64 -5.24 -9.74
N PRO A 28 -12.93 -5.61 -9.79
CA PRO A 28 -13.62 -6.19 -8.64
C PRO A 28 -13.11 -7.62 -8.39
N ILE A 29 -12.56 -7.87 -7.22
CA ILE A 29 -12.16 -9.22 -6.77
C ILE A 29 -13.24 -9.88 -5.90
N SER A 30 -14.22 -9.08 -5.47
CA SER A 30 -15.38 -9.50 -4.69
C SER A 30 -16.49 -8.45 -4.86
N PRO A 31 -17.77 -8.76 -4.59
CA PRO A 31 -18.84 -7.78 -4.65
C PRO A 31 -18.53 -6.53 -3.81
N GLY A 32 -18.43 -5.37 -4.48
CA GLY A 32 -18.12 -4.10 -3.84
C GLY A 32 -16.68 -3.93 -3.35
N TYR A 33 -15.74 -4.80 -3.73
CA TYR A 33 -14.36 -4.79 -3.28
C TYR A 33 -13.38 -4.96 -4.44
N THR A 34 -12.49 -4.00 -4.62
CA THR A 34 -11.55 -3.92 -5.76
C THR A 34 -10.13 -4.38 -5.39
N ALA A 35 -9.32 -4.65 -6.40
CA ALA A 35 -7.91 -4.98 -6.24
C ALA A 35 -7.13 -3.87 -5.52
N LEU A 36 -7.43 -2.59 -5.82
CA LEU A 36 -6.82 -1.46 -5.12
C LEU A 36 -7.20 -1.42 -3.62
N GLU A 37 -8.48 -1.68 -3.29
CA GLU A 37 -8.89 -1.76 -1.89
C GLU A 37 -8.17 -2.88 -1.15
N HIS A 38 -7.90 -3.98 -1.85
CA HIS A 38 -7.11 -5.09 -1.30
C HIS A 38 -5.68 -4.68 -0.98
N ALA A 39 -4.98 -3.98 -1.89
CA ALA A 39 -3.63 -3.49 -1.65
C ALA A 39 -3.58 -2.47 -0.49
N VAL A 40 -4.58 -1.59 -0.39
CA VAL A 40 -4.72 -0.67 0.75
C VAL A 40 -4.93 -1.42 2.06
N TYR A 41 -5.79 -2.45 2.05
CA TYR A 41 -6.03 -3.31 3.20
C TYR A 41 -4.77 -4.09 3.59
N GLU A 42 -3.99 -4.56 2.62
CA GLU A 42 -2.69 -5.19 2.83
C GLU A 42 -1.72 -4.27 3.59
N CYS A 43 -1.54 -3.03 3.12
CA CYS A 43 -0.72 -2.03 3.79
C CYS A 43 -1.18 -1.76 5.24
N ALA A 44 -2.50 -1.66 5.46
CA ALA A 44 -3.05 -1.47 6.80
C ALA A 44 -2.81 -2.69 7.70
N MET A 45 -2.93 -3.91 7.17
CA MET A 45 -2.62 -5.15 7.88
C MET A 45 -1.13 -5.28 8.21
N ALA A 46 -0.24 -4.87 7.30
CA ALA A 46 1.21 -4.83 7.51
C ALA A 46 1.62 -3.85 8.62
N GLY A 47 0.77 -2.88 8.94
CA GLY A 47 1.01 -1.93 10.02
C GLY A 47 1.53 -0.58 9.57
N CYS A 48 1.33 -0.22 8.32
CA CYS A 48 1.72 1.08 7.80
C CYS A 48 1.06 2.22 8.59
N HIS A 49 1.81 3.29 8.80
CA HIS A 49 1.35 4.49 9.50
C HIS A 49 0.66 5.47 8.54
N THR A 50 1.10 5.47 7.29
CA THR A 50 0.53 6.21 6.18
C THR A 50 0.56 5.33 4.94
N ILE A 51 -0.33 5.56 3.98
CA ILE A 51 -0.39 4.84 2.70
C ILE A 51 -0.33 5.87 1.58
N TRP A 52 0.51 5.62 0.59
CA TRP A 52 0.73 6.50 -0.55
C TRP A 52 0.44 5.74 -1.84
N ILE A 53 -0.57 6.21 -2.57
CA ILE A 53 -0.96 5.64 -3.85
C ILE A 53 -0.36 6.50 -4.95
N ALA A 54 0.50 5.88 -5.75
CA ALA A 54 1.13 6.51 -6.90
C ALA A 54 0.41 6.07 -8.17
N ALA A 55 -0.26 7.00 -8.84
CA ALA A 55 -1.10 6.73 -9.99
C ALA A 55 -1.00 7.84 -11.04
N SER A 56 -1.34 7.52 -12.29
CA SER A 56 -1.50 8.53 -13.34
C SER A 56 -2.63 9.53 -12.99
N GLU A 57 -2.63 10.67 -13.66
CA GLU A 57 -3.65 11.71 -13.47
C GLU A 57 -5.07 11.21 -13.76
N ASP A 58 -5.22 10.26 -14.67
CA ASP A 58 -6.52 9.67 -15.04
C ASP A 58 -7.06 8.72 -13.95
N VAL A 59 -6.18 7.95 -13.33
CA VAL A 59 -6.57 6.93 -12.34
C VAL A 59 -6.68 7.52 -10.93
N SER A 60 -5.85 8.51 -10.60
CA SER A 60 -5.77 9.09 -9.26
C SER A 60 -7.11 9.61 -8.73
N PRO A 61 -7.95 10.35 -9.51
CA PRO A 61 -9.26 10.79 -9.03
C PRO A 61 -10.22 9.63 -8.75
N LEU A 62 -10.17 8.57 -9.54
CA LEU A 62 -11.00 7.37 -9.36
C LEU A 62 -10.58 6.60 -8.11
N ALA A 63 -9.27 6.42 -7.94
CA ALA A 63 -8.69 5.81 -6.74
C ALA A 63 -9.10 6.57 -5.48
N ARG A 64 -8.99 7.91 -5.49
CA ARG A 64 -9.37 8.76 -4.36
C ARG A 64 -10.87 8.70 -4.06
N LYS A 65 -11.71 8.69 -5.09
CA LYS A 65 -13.16 8.54 -4.92
C LYS A 65 -13.52 7.19 -4.28
N ARG A 66 -12.76 6.15 -4.58
CA ARG A 66 -13.02 4.79 -4.08
C ARG A 66 -12.50 4.57 -2.67
N ILE A 67 -11.28 4.99 -2.36
CA ILE A 67 -10.59 4.75 -1.09
C ILE A 67 -10.87 5.87 -0.07
N GLY A 68 -10.89 7.13 -0.51
CA GLY A 68 -10.96 8.29 0.37
C GLY A 68 -9.61 8.73 0.91
N ASP A 69 -9.62 9.57 1.94
CA ASP A 69 -8.41 10.19 2.50
C ASP A 69 -7.84 9.43 3.71
N PHE A 70 -8.54 8.41 4.20
CA PHE A 70 -8.08 7.54 5.28
C PHE A 70 -8.78 6.19 5.29
N VAL A 71 -8.13 5.18 5.84
CA VAL A 71 -8.70 3.85 6.09
C VAL A 71 -8.52 3.47 7.55
N GLN A 72 -9.40 2.59 8.05
CA GLN A 72 -9.28 2.10 9.42
C GLN A 72 -8.30 0.93 9.48
N ASP A 73 -7.40 0.94 10.47
CA ASP A 73 -6.51 -0.19 10.71
C ASP A 73 -7.32 -1.41 11.18
N PRO A 74 -7.38 -2.50 10.39
CA PRO A 74 -8.26 -3.63 10.65
C PRO A 74 -7.87 -4.41 11.91
N VAL A 75 -6.62 -4.33 12.33
CA VAL A 75 -6.14 -4.97 13.57
C VAL A 75 -6.75 -4.31 14.81
N PHE A 76 -7.03 -3.01 14.75
CA PHE A 76 -7.65 -2.27 15.84
C PHE A 76 -9.18 -2.31 15.80
N LEU A 77 -9.79 -2.46 14.62
CA LEU A 77 -11.24 -2.61 14.50
C LEU A 77 -11.77 -3.88 15.19
N GLY A 78 -11.00 -4.97 15.19
CA GLY A 78 -11.37 -6.25 15.78
C GLY A 78 -11.21 -6.33 17.30
N ARG A 79 -10.58 -5.34 17.91
CA ARG A 79 -10.44 -5.31 19.37
C ARG A 79 -11.74 -4.79 19.99
N LYS A 80 -12.58 -5.71 20.49
CA LYS A 80 -13.67 -5.38 21.43
C LYS A 80 -12.99 -4.92 22.73
N GLY A 81 -12.57 -3.67 22.78
CA GLY A 81 -11.77 -3.16 23.87
C GLY A 81 -12.57 -2.38 24.88
N LYS A 82 -12.03 -2.29 26.10
CA LYS A 82 -12.48 -1.46 27.22
C LYS A 82 -12.45 0.05 26.94
N TYR A 83 -12.01 0.48 25.73
CA TYR A 83 -11.81 1.88 25.37
C TYR A 83 -12.68 2.25 24.17
N PRO A 84 -13.75 3.03 24.37
CA PRO A 84 -14.57 3.50 23.27
C PRO A 84 -13.81 4.53 22.43
N SER A 85 -13.93 4.44 21.12
CA SER A 85 -13.60 5.42 20.08
C SER A 85 -12.15 5.91 19.92
N LYS A 86 -11.30 5.93 20.95
CA LYS A 86 -9.91 6.39 20.84
C LYS A 86 -8.94 5.36 20.23
N ASP A 87 -9.34 4.07 20.20
CA ASP A 87 -8.47 3.00 19.69
C ASP A 87 -8.65 2.70 18.19
N ARG A 88 -9.47 3.48 17.50
CA ARG A 88 -9.61 3.36 16.04
C ARG A 88 -8.47 4.15 15.41
N ARG A 89 -7.43 3.43 15.00
CA ARG A 89 -6.33 4.04 14.26
C ARG A 89 -6.78 4.27 12.82
N ALA A 90 -6.99 5.53 12.45
CA ALA A 90 -7.13 5.93 11.07
C ALA A 90 -5.73 6.01 10.44
N VAL A 91 -5.55 5.35 9.30
CA VAL A 91 -4.33 5.40 8.49
C VAL A 91 -4.60 6.39 7.36
N PRO A 92 -3.90 7.52 7.29
CA PRO A 92 -4.05 8.48 6.22
C PRO A 92 -3.62 7.90 4.87
N VAL A 93 -4.36 8.24 3.82
CA VAL A 93 -4.07 7.85 2.45
C VAL A 93 -3.77 9.10 1.62
N PHE A 94 -2.63 9.10 0.96
CA PHE A 94 -2.15 10.18 0.10
C PHE A 94 -2.03 9.70 -1.35
N TYR A 95 -2.11 10.65 -2.28
CA TYR A 95 -2.08 10.38 -3.71
C TYR A 95 -0.96 11.16 -4.36
N ILE A 96 -0.06 10.46 -5.06
CA ILE A 96 1.05 11.05 -5.81
C ILE A 96 0.78 10.86 -7.30
N PRO A 97 0.70 11.95 -8.08
CA PRO A 97 0.60 11.83 -9.53
C PRO A 97 1.92 11.30 -10.11
N LEU A 98 1.82 10.26 -10.92
CA LEU A 98 2.91 9.76 -11.75
C LEU A 98 2.83 10.37 -13.15
N LYS A 99 3.97 10.69 -13.73
CA LYS A 99 4.04 11.14 -15.12
C LYS A 99 4.03 9.94 -16.07
N GLU A 100 3.43 10.11 -17.25
CA GLU A 100 3.27 9.04 -18.26
C GLU A 100 4.58 8.36 -18.70
N ARG A 101 5.73 9.01 -18.52
CA ARG A 101 7.06 8.46 -18.86
C ARG A 101 7.62 7.46 -17.86
N GLU A 102 6.95 7.26 -16.74
CA GLU A 102 7.42 6.46 -15.62
C GLU A 102 6.75 5.06 -15.63
N SER A 103 6.78 4.42 -16.81
CA SER A 103 6.09 3.14 -17.05
C SER A 103 6.70 1.93 -16.35
N LEU A 104 7.95 2.03 -15.85
CA LEU A 104 8.59 0.93 -15.14
C LEU A 104 8.18 0.93 -13.66
N VAL A 105 7.65 -0.20 -13.18
CA VAL A 105 7.23 -0.40 -11.80
C VAL A 105 8.32 -0.02 -10.79
N SER A 106 9.55 -0.46 -11.03
CA SER A 106 10.69 -0.17 -10.16
C SER A 106 11.00 1.33 -10.07
N TRP A 107 10.88 2.04 -11.20
CA TRP A 107 11.10 3.49 -11.23
C TRP A 107 10.00 4.24 -10.50
N ALA A 108 8.75 3.87 -10.70
CA ALA A 108 7.60 4.44 -10.00
C ALA A 108 7.71 4.24 -8.48
N ILE A 109 8.16 3.08 -8.03
CA ILE A 109 8.42 2.82 -6.60
C ILE A 109 9.50 3.76 -6.08
N LEU A 110 10.65 3.82 -6.75
CA LEU A 110 11.78 4.66 -6.33
C LEU A 110 11.39 6.14 -6.24
N GLU A 111 10.77 6.67 -7.28
CA GLU A 111 10.33 8.07 -7.32
C GLU A 111 9.29 8.35 -6.23
N THR A 112 8.33 7.45 -6.04
CA THR A 112 7.34 7.59 -4.97
C THR A 112 8.02 7.62 -3.60
N CYS A 113 8.94 6.71 -3.31
CA CYS A 113 9.68 6.70 -2.04
C CYS A 113 10.48 7.99 -1.82
N GLN A 114 11.10 8.53 -2.86
CA GLN A 114 11.80 9.82 -2.80
C GLN A 114 10.85 10.98 -2.50
N LYS A 115 9.75 11.12 -3.24
CA LYS A 115 8.73 12.15 -3.03
C LYS A 115 8.12 12.07 -1.62
N VAL A 116 7.81 10.87 -1.16
CA VAL A 116 7.28 10.65 0.21
C VAL A 116 8.28 11.11 1.25
N THR A 117 9.56 10.81 1.06
CA THR A 117 10.62 11.22 1.99
C THR A 117 10.77 12.74 2.02
N GLU A 118 10.74 13.40 0.87
CA GLU A 118 10.82 14.86 0.75
C GLU A 118 9.63 15.51 1.44
N ILE A 119 8.39 15.16 1.05
CA ILE A 119 7.16 15.73 1.60
C ILE A 119 7.08 15.51 3.12
N SER A 120 7.39 14.31 3.58
CA SER A 120 7.34 13.99 5.01
C SER A 120 8.37 14.76 5.80
N SER A 121 9.57 14.95 5.25
CA SER A 121 10.65 15.72 5.89
C SER A 121 10.33 17.21 5.99
N ASP A 122 9.64 17.76 5.00
CA ASP A 122 9.19 19.16 4.97
C ASP A 122 8.09 19.43 6.03
N ILE A 123 7.21 18.44 6.25
CA ILE A 123 6.15 18.57 7.26
C ILE A 123 6.73 18.44 8.66
N SER A 124 7.51 17.39 8.91
CA SER A 124 8.14 17.14 10.20
C SER A 124 9.20 16.05 10.14
N LYS A 125 10.33 16.29 10.81
CA LYS A 125 11.40 15.27 10.95
C LYS A 125 10.91 13.96 11.57
N TRP A 126 9.86 14.00 12.38
CA TRP A 126 9.26 12.83 13.03
C TRP A 126 8.40 11.98 12.10
N LEU A 127 7.99 12.54 10.97
CA LEU A 127 7.18 11.85 9.96
C LEU A 127 8.05 11.23 8.87
N ARG A 128 9.36 11.41 8.93
CA ARG A 128 10.28 10.83 7.95
C ARG A 128 10.15 9.31 7.94
N PRO A 129 9.94 8.70 6.77
CA PRO A 129 9.90 7.25 6.64
C PRO A 129 11.23 6.63 7.09
N GLU A 130 11.14 5.60 7.92
CA GLU A 130 12.30 4.77 8.28
C GLU A 130 12.31 3.48 7.46
N LYS A 131 11.14 3.13 6.91
CA LYS A 131 10.94 1.93 6.13
C LYS A 131 9.72 2.06 5.23
N PHE A 132 9.78 1.44 4.06
CA PHE A 132 8.68 1.34 3.12
C PHE A 132 8.16 -0.09 3.04
N TYR A 133 6.86 -0.24 2.88
CA TYR A 133 6.18 -1.48 2.53
C TYR A 133 5.52 -1.28 1.16
N ILE A 134 5.92 -2.06 0.18
CA ILE A 134 5.39 -1.99 -1.18
C ILE A 134 4.31 -3.06 -1.33
N SER A 135 3.13 -2.67 -1.80
CA SER A 135 2.01 -3.55 -2.11
C SER A 135 1.52 -3.32 -3.53
N PHE A 136 1.05 -4.35 -4.17
CA PHE A 136 0.59 -4.30 -5.56
C PHE A 136 -0.90 -4.67 -5.66
N PRO A 137 -1.72 -3.91 -6.42
CA PRO A 137 -3.12 -4.27 -6.64
C PRO A 137 -3.31 -5.64 -7.30
N GLN A 138 -2.33 -6.10 -8.09
CA GLN A 138 -2.35 -7.39 -8.76
C GLN A 138 -2.10 -8.57 -7.81
N GLY A 139 -1.52 -8.31 -6.63
CA GLY A 139 -1.21 -9.33 -5.63
C GLY A 139 -2.42 -9.67 -4.76
N VAL A 140 -3.27 -10.58 -5.19
CA VAL A 140 -4.48 -10.98 -4.44
C VAL A 140 -4.23 -12.26 -3.67
N TYR A 141 -4.14 -12.16 -2.34
CA TYR A 141 -3.94 -13.30 -1.43
C TYR A 141 -4.58 -13.02 -0.06
N ASP A 142 -4.62 -13.99 0.85
CA ASP A 142 -5.15 -13.77 2.20
C ASP A 142 -4.18 -12.94 3.07
N VAL A 143 -4.37 -11.63 3.05
CA VAL A 143 -3.54 -10.66 3.80
C VAL A 143 -3.65 -10.79 5.33
N LYS A 144 -4.58 -11.61 5.86
CA LYS A 144 -4.69 -11.82 7.31
C LYS A 144 -3.44 -12.44 7.91
N ILE A 145 -2.66 -13.17 7.09
CA ILE A 145 -1.35 -13.72 7.48
C ILE A 145 -0.39 -12.61 7.96
N LEU A 146 -0.47 -11.42 7.39
CA LEU A 146 0.40 -10.30 7.76
C LEU A 146 0.22 -9.86 9.22
N ARG A 147 -0.96 -10.10 9.80
CA ARG A 147 -1.23 -9.78 11.20
C ARG A 147 -0.23 -10.46 12.15
N GLN A 148 0.13 -11.70 11.86
CA GLN A 148 1.08 -12.47 12.67
C GLN A 148 2.51 -11.98 12.50
N HIS A 149 2.85 -11.48 11.32
CA HIS A 149 4.18 -11.03 10.94
C HIS A 149 4.37 -9.51 11.06
N ARG A 150 3.37 -8.77 11.53
CA ARG A 150 3.39 -7.30 11.61
C ARG A 150 4.61 -6.75 12.34
N GLN A 151 5.03 -7.39 13.43
CA GLN A 151 6.22 -6.97 14.19
C GLN A 151 7.51 -7.21 13.40
N ALA A 152 7.61 -8.33 12.69
CA ALA A 152 8.74 -8.61 11.81
C ALA A 152 8.79 -7.60 10.65
N ILE A 153 7.64 -7.33 10.00
CA ILE A 153 7.55 -6.35 8.92
C ILE A 153 8.05 -4.97 9.37
N ILE A 154 7.74 -4.55 10.58
CA ILE A 154 8.16 -3.24 11.11
C ILE A 154 9.63 -3.23 11.51
N ASN A 155 10.14 -4.28 12.16
CA ASN A 155 11.43 -4.26 12.86
C ASN A 155 12.59 -4.88 12.07
N GLU A 156 12.34 -5.85 11.19
CA GLU A 156 13.40 -6.50 10.38
C GLU A 156 13.75 -5.63 9.17
N ASP A 157 15.03 -5.63 8.76
CA ASP A 157 15.50 -4.69 7.76
C ASP A 157 14.92 -4.94 6.35
N ASN A 158 14.95 -6.17 5.87
CA ASN A 158 14.40 -6.51 4.57
C ASN A 158 13.50 -7.74 4.68
N LEU A 159 12.27 -7.63 4.22
CA LEU A 159 11.32 -8.71 4.20
C LEU A 159 10.71 -8.83 2.80
N LEU A 160 10.70 -10.06 2.29
CA LEU A 160 10.04 -10.42 1.04
C LEU A 160 8.92 -11.40 1.37
N LEU A 161 7.72 -11.13 0.90
CA LEU A 161 6.67 -12.14 0.92
C LEU A 161 6.95 -13.17 -0.17
N SER A 162 6.67 -14.43 0.12
CA SER A 162 6.81 -15.52 -0.84
C SER A 162 5.55 -16.36 -0.89
N SER A 163 5.25 -16.86 -2.07
CA SER A 163 4.19 -17.84 -2.33
C SER A 163 4.79 -18.98 -3.13
N GLN A 164 4.70 -20.21 -2.62
CA GLN A 164 5.29 -21.40 -3.25
C GLN A 164 6.80 -21.27 -3.58
N GLY A 165 7.52 -20.48 -2.78
CA GLY A 165 8.94 -20.19 -2.99
C GLY A 165 9.23 -19.06 -3.99
N LEU A 166 8.24 -18.52 -4.66
CA LEU A 166 8.36 -17.38 -5.57
C LEU A 166 8.15 -16.07 -4.83
N THR A 167 8.83 -15.02 -5.27
CA THR A 167 8.82 -13.67 -4.68
C THR A 167 8.66 -12.60 -5.77
N VAL A 168 8.64 -11.35 -5.37
CA VAL A 168 8.68 -10.21 -6.31
C VAL A 168 9.90 -10.25 -7.25
N ARG A 169 11.00 -10.91 -6.85
CA ARG A 169 12.19 -11.09 -7.71
C ARG A 169 11.94 -12.03 -8.88
N ASP A 170 10.96 -12.90 -8.73
CA ASP A 170 10.57 -13.89 -9.73
C ASP A 170 9.40 -13.39 -10.60
N GLY A 171 9.00 -12.12 -10.41
CA GLY A 171 7.91 -11.48 -11.14
C GLY A 171 6.54 -11.59 -10.48
N GLU A 172 6.47 -12.13 -9.25
CA GLU A 172 5.21 -12.20 -8.51
C GLU A 172 4.88 -10.86 -7.87
N TYR A 173 3.62 -10.46 -7.93
CA TYR A 173 3.14 -9.22 -7.31
C TYR A 173 2.88 -9.40 -5.81
N LEU A 174 3.93 -9.74 -5.07
CA LEU A 174 3.88 -9.93 -3.62
C LEU A 174 4.55 -8.76 -2.90
N GLY A 175 4.01 -8.41 -1.74
CA GLY A 175 4.52 -7.31 -0.94
C GLY A 175 5.95 -7.52 -0.45
N PHE A 176 6.68 -6.44 -0.28
CA PHE A 176 8.05 -6.45 0.26
C PHE A 176 8.38 -5.13 0.97
N THR A 177 9.48 -5.13 1.72
CA THR A 177 9.96 -3.92 2.40
C THR A 177 11.27 -3.42 1.80
N LEU A 178 11.46 -2.10 1.86
CA LEU A 178 12.66 -1.36 1.50
C LEU A 178 13.13 -0.53 2.69
#